data_d9c039e7ba75eb4794b9e15c26c149ce
#
_entry.id   d9c039e7ba75eb4794b9e15c26c149ce
#
_cell.length_a   1.000
_cell.length_b   1.000
_cell.length_c   1.000
_cell.angle_alpha   90.00
_cell.angle_beta   90.00
_cell.angle_gamma   90.00
#
_symmetry.space_group_name_H-M   'P 1'
#
loop_
_entity.id
_entity.type
_entity.pdbx_description
1 polymer ?
#
loop_
_entity_poly.entity_id
_entity_poly.type
_entity_poly.pdbx_seq_one_letter_code
_entity_poly.pdbx_strand_id
1 'polypeptide(L)'
;LRSSSAASDVYKRQQQEFLHCFADVQQAGKEFDQQNKDFFETSIAQVSNSDTSIILYTSGTTGVPKGVVLSQDNLIQASRSSADFDHLSSDEEVLAYLPMAWVGDNVFSIGQAYVRGFCVNCPENRDTVLNDLKEIGPTYYFAPPAVFESILTRVMIRMEDAGWIKRKMFNYFMEHSRNVGTDILDKKPVSLMDRLIYALGSLLVYEPLKNNLGFTRLKLAYTAGEAIGPEIFTFFRSLGINIKQLYGQTEATVFVCIQPDGEVMADTVGKAAPGVELKIADDGEVFYRSAGVFQ
;
A
#
# COMPACT_ATOMS: atom_id res chain seq x y z
N LEU A 1 -25.57 -19.39 -8.10
CA LEU A 1 -24.93 -19.29 -6.78
C LEU A 1 -23.81 -20.33 -6.68
N ARG A 2 -22.62 -19.92 -7.06
CA ARG A 2 -21.43 -20.64 -6.59
C ARG A 2 -21.26 -20.26 -5.13
N SER A 3 -21.74 -21.11 -4.22
CA SER A 3 -21.26 -21.09 -2.85
C SER A 3 -19.75 -21.18 -2.93
N SER A 4 -19.01 -20.18 -2.43
CA SER A 4 -17.57 -20.26 -2.41
C SER A 4 -17.20 -21.53 -1.66
N SER A 5 -16.27 -22.31 -2.20
CA SER A 5 -15.75 -23.51 -1.52
C SER A 5 -15.29 -23.21 -0.09
N ALA A 6 -14.86 -21.97 0.18
CA ALA A 6 -14.53 -21.45 1.50
C ALA A 6 -15.74 -21.43 2.47
N ALA A 7 -16.95 -21.03 2.04
CA ALA A 7 -18.10 -21.02 2.93
C ALA A 7 -18.56 -22.45 3.29
N SER A 8 -18.56 -23.39 2.33
CA SER A 8 -18.87 -24.79 2.61
C SER A 8 -17.78 -25.48 3.45
N ASP A 9 -16.54 -25.06 3.34
CA ASP A 9 -15.42 -25.58 4.12
C ASP A 9 -15.50 -25.07 5.58
N VAL A 10 -15.89 -23.80 5.79
CA VAL A 10 -16.15 -23.24 7.12
C VAL A 10 -17.27 -23.99 7.84
N TYR A 11 -18.39 -24.29 7.15
CA TYR A 11 -19.48 -25.07 7.74
C TYR A 11 -19.09 -26.51 8.08
N LYS A 12 -18.26 -27.18 7.27
CA LYS A 12 -17.75 -28.52 7.57
C LYS A 12 -16.76 -28.54 8.73
N ARG A 13 -16.00 -27.46 8.92
CA ARG A 13 -15.00 -27.34 10.00
C ARG A 13 -15.63 -26.97 11.34
N GLN A 14 -16.80 -26.34 11.36
CA GLN A 14 -17.53 -25.97 12.59
C GLN A 14 -17.95 -27.15 13.48
N GLN A 15 -17.83 -28.39 13.00
CA GLN A 15 -18.12 -29.61 13.77
C GLN A 15 -16.88 -30.28 14.38
N GLN A 16 -15.70 -29.63 14.32
CA GLN A 16 -14.48 -30.18 14.91
C GLN A 16 -14.22 -29.54 16.27
N GLU A 17 -13.89 -30.36 17.27
CA GLU A 17 -13.70 -29.95 18.67
C GLU A 17 -12.69 -28.80 18.86
N PHE A 18 -11.73 -28.63 17.94
CA PHE A 18 -10.73 -27.57 18.00
C PHE A 18 -11.17 -26.26 17.32
N LEU A 19 -12.38 -26.20 16.73
CA LEU A 19 -12.89 -25.02 16.06
C LEU A 19 -13.98 -24.37 16.92
N HIS A 20 -13.70 -23.15 17.32
CA HIS A 20 -14.65 -22.32 18.07
C HIS A 20 -15.12 -21.15 17.21
N CYS A 21 -16.38 -20.77 17.29
CA CYS A 21 -16.82 -19.55 16.64
C CYS A 21 -16.31 -18.33 17.42
N PHE A 22 -16.21 -17.19 16.75
CA PHE A 22 -15.66 -15.98 17.37
C PHE A 22 -16.46 -15.52 18.60
N ALA A 23 -17.78 -15.70 18.58
CA ALA A 23 -18.65 -15.37 19.70
C ALA A 23 -18.35 -16.22 20.94
N ASP A 24 -18.05 -17.52 20.75
CA ASP A 24 -17.68 -18.40 21.86
C ASP A 24 -16.35 -17.99 22.48
N VAL A 25 -15.37 -17.62 21.65
CA VAL A 25 -14.07 -17.10 22.12
C VAL A 25 -14.25 -15.80 22.90
N GLN A 26 -15.10 -14.88 22.42
CA GLN A 26 -15.42 -13.64 23.13
C GLN A 26 -16.09 -13.91 24.48
N GLN A 27 -17.02 -14.86 24.54
CA GLN A 27 -17.69 -15.21 25.79
C GLN A 27 -16.70 -15.84 26.78
N ALA A 28 -15.89 -16.80 26.36
CA ALA A 28 -14.83 -17.38 27.19
C ALA A 28 -13.85 -16.31 27.69
N GLY A 29 -13.49 -15.34 26.84
CA GLY A 29 -12.64 -14.21 27.20
C GLY A 29 -13.26 -13.33 28.30
N LYS A 30 -14.56 -13.04 28.23
CA LYS A 30 -15.27 -12.29 29.29
C LYS A 30 -15.29 -13.03 30.63
N GLU A 31 -15.47 -14.33 30.59
CA GLU A 31 -15.46 -15.16 31.81
C GLU A 31 -14.06 -15.24 32.42
N PHE A 32 -13.03 -15.36 31.57
CA PHE A 32 -11.64 -15.35 31.98
C PHE A 32 -11.24 -14.01 32.63
N ASP A 33 -11.62 -12.90 32.01
CA ASP A 33 -11.34 -11.54 32.53
C ASP A 33 -11.96 -11.27 33.91
N GLN A 34 -13.18 -11.78 34.15
CA GLN A 34 -13.82 -11.67 35.47
C GLN A 34 -13.01 -12.36 36.57
N GLN A 35 -12.34 -13.46 36.24
CA GLN A 35 -11.54 -14.26 37.18
C GLN A 35 -10.08 -13.78 37.28
N ASN A 36 -9.59 -13.07 36.26
CA ASN A 36 -8.19 -12.68 36.14
C ASN A 36 -8.04 -11.19 35.77
N LYS A 37 -8.57 -10.30 36.60
CA LYS A 37 -8.69 -8.87 36.30
C LYS A 37 -7.38 -8.17 35.96
N ASP A 38 -6.26 -8.62 36.52
CA ASP A 38 -4.96 -7.99 36.31
C ASP A 38 -4.16 -8.68 35.18
N PHE A 39 -4.74 -9.70 34.54
CA PHE A 39 -4.03 -10.50 33.53
C PHE A 39 -3.59 -9.68 32.34
N PHE A 40 -4.49 -8.83 31.81
CA PHE A 40 -4.23 -8.00 30.63
C PHE A 40 -3.09 -7.01 30.89
N GLU A 41 -3.17 -6.24 31.97
CA GLU A 41 -2.14 -5.25 32.34
C GLU A 41 -0.79 -5.92 32.63
N THR A 42 -0.83 -7.05 33.36
CA THR A 42 0.38 -7.81 33.67
C THR A 42 1.02 -8.38 32.40
N SER A 43 0.21 -8.89 31.46
CA SER A 43 0.72 -9.43 30.18
C SER A 43 1.34 -8.35 29.32
N ILE A 44 0.71 -7.17 29.22
CA ILE A 44 1.29 -6.03 28.48
C ILE A 44 2.62 -5.59 29.10
N ALA A 45 2.69 -5.51 30.43
CA ALA A 45 3.91 -5.11 31.14
C ALA A 45 5.10 -6.07 30.92
N GLN A 46 4.84 -7.32 30.52
CA GLN A 46 5.85 -8.34 30.24
C GLN A 46 6.35 -8.31 28.79
N VAL A 47 5.63 -7.63 27.86
CA VAL A 47 6.01 -7.58 26.45
C VAL A 47 7.31 -6.82 26.26
N SER A 48 8.25 -7.44 25.54
CA SER A 48 9.53 -6.84 25.13
C SER A 48 9.52 -6.47 23.65
N ASN A 49 10.29 -5.45 23.30
CA ASN A 49 10.52 -5.07 21.90
C ASN A 49 11.10 -6.22 21.05
N SER A 50 11.83 -7.13 21.68
CA SER A 50 12.42 -8.32 21.03
C SER A 50 11.44 -9.48 20.86
N ASP A 51 10.24 -9.40 21.46
CA ASP A 51 9.26 -10.47 21.30
C ASP A 51 8.77 -10.56 19.86
N THR A 52 8.47 -11.79 19.45
CA THR A 52 7.93 -12.04 18.11
C THR A 52 6.57 -11.40 17.97
N SER A 53 6.45 -10.47 17.03
CA SER A 53 5.19 -9.83 16.67
C SER A 53 4.40 -10.67 15.67
N ILE A 54 5.07 -11.13 14.61
CA ILE A 54 4.44 -11.89 13.55
C ILE A 54 5.42 -12.82 12.86
N ILE A 55 4.92 -13.95 12.36
CA ILE A 55 5.66 -14.87 11.50
C ILE A 55 4.98 -14.89 10.14
N LEU A 56 5.71 -14.45 9.12
CA LEU A 56 5.21 -14.38 7.73
C LEU A 56 5.90 -15.42 6.88
N TYR A 57 5.12 -16.27 6.21
CA TYR A 57 5.68 -17.32 5.36
C TYR A 57 5.91 -16.80 3.95
N THR A 58 7.15 -16.95 3.48
CA THR A 58 7.56 -16.66 2.09
C THR A 58 7.73 -17.95 1.31
N SER A 59 7.54 -17.92 -0.01
CA SER A 59 7.70 -19.09 -0.87
C SER A 59 9.12 -19.63 -0.91
N GLY A 60 10.10 -18.82 -0.49
CA GLY A 60 11.53 -19.15 -0.53
C GLY A 60 12.04 -19.54 -1.92
N THR A 61 13.33 -19.41 -2.16
CA THR A 61 13.99 -19.82 -3.42
C THR A 61 14.08 -21.34 -3.57
N THR A 62 13.88 -22.10 -2.48
CA THR A 62 14.00 -23.57 -2.43
C THR A 62 12.66 -24.31 -2.57
N GLY A 63 11.55 -23.60 -2.78
CA GLY A 63 10.19 -24.16 -2.93
C GLY A 63 9.53 -24.60 -1.61
N VAL A 64 10.25 -24.66 -0.50
CA VAL A 64 9.67 -24.92 0.84
C VAL A 64 9.41 -23.57 1.50
N PRO A 65 8.16 -23.29 1.95
CA PRO A 65 7.87 -22.04 2.64
C PRO A 65 8.73 -21.87 3.89
N LYS A 66 9.30 -20.67 4.07
CA LYS A 66 10.10 -20.30 5.23
C LYS A 66 9.39 -19.22 6.02
N GLY A 67 9.31 -19.37 7.34
CA GLY A 67 8.74 -18.37 8.23
C GLY A 67 9.77 -17.30 8.56
N VAL A 68 9.48 -16.07 8.15
CA VAL A 68 10.23 -14.87 8.54
C VAL A 68 9.68 -14.39 9.88
N VAL A 69 10.52 -14.38 10.91
CA VAL A 69 10.15 -13.98 12.27
C VAL A 69 10.46 -12.49 12.43
N LEU A 70 9.43 -11.68 12.60
CA LEU A 70 9.55 -10.24 12.85
C LEU A 70 9.22 -9.93 14.30
N SER A 71 10.12 -9.18 14.96
CA SER A 71 9.89 -8.69 16.32
C SER A 71 8.98 -7.46 16.36
N GLN A 72 8.51 -7.10 17.55
CA GLN A 72 7.81 -5.83 17.78
C GLN A 72 8.68 -4.65 17.32
N ASP A 73 9.98 -4.66 17.63
CA ASP A 73 10.88 -3.58 17.25
C ASP A 73 11.04 -3.47 15.71
N ASN A 74 11.16 -4.60 14.99
CA ASN A 74 11.23 -4.57 13.54
C ASN A 74 10.04 -3.82 12.93
N LEU A 75 8.81 -4.16 13.33
CA LEU A 75 7.60 -3.50 12.81
C LEU A 75 7.50 -2.04 13.22
N ILE A 76 7.79 -1.71 14.47
CA ILE A 76 7.69 -0.33 14.98
C ILE A 76 8.72 0.58 14.30
N GLN A 77 9.98 0.14 14.20
CA GLN A 77 11.05 0.94 13.60
C GLN A 77 10.85 1.15 12.10
N ALA A 78 10.53 0.09 11.36
CA ALA A 78 10.24 0.20 9.93
C ALA A 78 9.02 1.11 9.66
N SER A 79 7.96 0.96 10.44
CA SER A 79 6.76 1.80 10.31
C SER A 79 7.01 3.25 10.66
N ARG A 80 7.78 3.52 11.73
CA ARG A 80 8.15 4.88 12.14
C ARG A 80 9.03 5.56 11.12
N SER A 81 10.12 4.92 10.71
CA SER A 81 11.08 5.48 9.74
C SER A 81 10.42 5.82 8.42
N SER A 82 9.57 4.95 7.90
CA SER A 82 8.85 5.19 6.64
C SER A 82 7.76 6.26 6.77
N ALA A 83 7.03 6.27 7.88
CA ALA A 83 6.03 7.30 8.15
C ALA A 83 6.66 8.69 8.36
N ASP A 84 7.84 8.77 8.98
CA ASP A 84 8.63 10.02 9.10
C ASP A 84 9.12 10.50 7.74
N PHE A 85 9.62 9.60 6.90
CA PHE A 85 10.11 9.91 5.57
C PHE A 85 9.04 10.54 4.68
N ASP A 86 7.83 10.02 4.72
CA ASP A 86 6.70 10.50 3.92
C ASP A 86 5.86 11.57 4.65
N HIS A 87 6.28 12.00 5.82
CA HIS A 87 5.56 12.98 6.65
C HIS A 87 4.10 12.62 6.91
N LEU A 88 3.82 11.31 7.09
CA LEU A 88 2.46 10.85 7.37
C LEU A 88 1.97 11.42 8.70
N SER A 89 0.71 11.83 8.71
CA SER A 89 0.02 12.41 9.88
C SER A 89 -1.17 11.57 10.31
N SER A 90 -1.82 11.96 11.42
CA SER A 90 -3.07 11.36 11.86
C SER A 90 -4.27 11.61 10.92
N ASP A 91 -4.11 12.52 9.95
CA ASP A 91 -5.17 12.87 9.00
C ASP A 91 -5.17 11.96 7.75
N GLU A 92 -4.28 10.96 7.71
CA GLU A 92 -4.28 10.02 6.61
C GLU A 92 -5.44 9.03 6.72
N GLU A 93 -5.91 8.58 5.58
CA GLU A 93 -6.88 7.50 5.43
C GLU A 93 -6.35 6.46 4.45
N VAL A 94 -6.35 5.20 4.86
CA VAL A 94 -5.91 4.08 4.03
C VAL A 94 -7.04 3.09 3.80
N LEU A 95 -6.98 2.36 2.69
CA LEU A 95 -7.82 1.21 2.41
C LEU A 95 -6.98 -0.06 2.57
N ALA A 96 -7.23 -0.81 3.66
CA ALA A 96 -6.56 -2.07 3.97
C ALA A 96 -7.27 -3.23 3.26
N TYR A 97 -6.86 -3.55 2.06
CA TYR A 97 -7.46 -4.59 1.22
C TYR A 97 -6.49 -5.70 0.84
N LEU A 98 -5.22 -5.51 1.15
CA LEU A 98 -4.18 -6.51 0.86
C LEU A 98 -4.30 -7.72 1.79
N PRO A 99 -3.79 -8.88 1.40
CA PRO A 99 -3.76 -10.03 2.29
C PRO A 99 -2.93 -9.76 3.55
N MET A 100 -3.49 -10.01 4.72
CA MET A 100 -2.78 -9.88 6.01
C MET A 100 -1.53 -10.76 6.11
N ALA A 101 -1.41 -11.79 5.25
CA ALA A 101 -0.22 -12.61 5.13
C ALA A 101 0.97 -11.89 4.45
N TRP A 102 0.75 -10.71 3.89
CA TRP A 102 1.78 -9.91 3.26
C TRP A 102 2.34 -8.89 4.26
N VAL A 103 3.65 -8.79 4.31
CA VAL A 103 4.34 -7.81 5.16
C VAL A 103 3.93 -6.37 4.83
N GLY A 104 3.61 -6.09 3.57
CA GLY A 104 3.13 -4.78 3.13
C GLY A 104 1.87 -4.35 3.86
N ASP A 105 0.85 -5.22 3.99
CA ASP A 105 -0.36 -4.89 4.74
C ASP A 105 -0.07 -4.63 6.22
N ASN A 106 0.79 -5.45 6.83
CA ASN A 106 1.17 -5.28 8.23
C ASN A 106 1.88 -3.94 8.51
N VAL A 107 2.66 -3.43 7.56
CA VAL A 107 3.35 -2.15 7.73
C VAL A 107 2.44 -0.98 7.33
N PHE A 108 1.87 -1.00 6.11
CA PHE A 108 1.10 0.12 5.56
C PHE A 108 -0.25 0.34 6.25
N SER A 109 -0.93 -0.74 6.65
CA SER A 109 -2.27 -0.65 7.24
C SER A 109 -2.24 -0.72 8.77
N ILE A 110 -1.32 -1.46 9.38
CA ILE A 110 -1.30 -1.69 10.83
C ILE A 110 -0.18 -0.87 11.49
N GLY A 111 1.08 -1.15 11.15
CA GLY A 111 2.22 -0.58 11.85
C GLY A 111 2.29 0.94 11.74
N GLN A 112 2.15 1.50 10.54
CA GLN A 112 2.14 2.96 10.34
C GLN A 112 0.92 3.62 10.97
N ALA A 113 -0.26 2.95 10.96
CA ALA A 113 -1.44 3.46 11.64
C ALA A 113 -1.24 3.55 13.15
N TYR A 114 -0.62 2.56 13.78
CA TYR A 114 -0.30 2.61 15.20
C TYR A 114 0.68 3.72 15.57
N VAL A 115 1.70 3.98 14.75
CA VAL A 115 2.70 5.02 15.06
C VAL A 115 2.23 6.43 14.73
N ARG A 116 1.20 6.61 13.87
CA ARG A 116 0.69 7.93 13.44
C ARG A 116 -0.73 8.25 13.88
N GLY A 117 -1.53 7.24 14.19
CA GLY A 117 -2.92 7.43 14.61
C GLY A 117 -3.89 7.72 13.47
N PHE A 118 -3.59 7.33 12.24
CA PHE A 118 -4.47 7.57 11.10
C PHE A 118 -5.58 6.50 10.96
N CYS A 119 -6.57 6.80 10.13
CA CYS A 119 -7.74 5.94 9.93
C CYS A 119 -7.43 4.80 8.96
N VAL A 120 -7.79 3.58 9.36
CA VAL A 120 -7.71 2.37 8.53
C VAL A 120 -9.12 1.92 8.18
N ASN A 121 -9.44 1.91 6.90
CA ASN A 121 -10.71 1.45 6.36
C ASN A 121 -10.53 0.05 5.77
N CYS A 122 -11.39 -0.89 6.16
CA CYS A 122 -11.39 -2.24 5.62
C CYS A 122 -12.55 -2.39 4.63
N PRO A 123 -12.33 -2.98 3.45
CA PRO A 123 -13.42 -3.24 2.52
C PRO A 123 -14.33 -4.34 3.05
N GLU A 124 -15.61 -4.32 2.66
CA GLU A 124 -16.57 -5.35 3.05
C GLU A 124 -16.15 -6.74 2.52
N ASN A 125 -15.66 -6.77 1.29
CA ASN A 125 -15.18 -7.98 0.64
C ASN A 125 -14.33 -7.62 -0.61
N ARG A 126 -13.77 -8.64 -1.28
CA ARG A 126 -12.93 -8.44 -2.48
C ARG A 126 -13.67 -7.81 -3.65
N ASP A 127 -14.97 -8.05 -3.80
CA ASP A 127 -15.75 -7.54 -4.92
C ASP A 127 -16.11 -6.06 -4.74
N THR A 128 -16.14 -5.57 -3.50
CA THR A 128 -16.47 -4.18 -3.19
C THR A 128 -15.26 -3.25 -3.19
N VAL A 129 -14.04 -3.76 -3.13
CA VAL A 129 -12.78 -2.96 -3.00
C VAL A 129 -12.74 -1.73 -3.90
N LEU A 130 -13.17 -1.85 -5.16
CA LEU A 130 -13.13 -0.72 -6.09
C LEU A 130 -14.23 0.33 -5.83
N ASN A 131 -15.34 -0.08 -5.24
CA ASN A 131 -16.40 0.84 -4.82
C ASN A 131 -15.99 1.52 -3.52
N ASP A 132 -15.47 0.75 -2.57
CA ASP A 132 -14.96 1.24 -1.28
C ASP A 132 -13.82 2.24 -1.52
N LEU A 133 -12.91 1.96 -2.48
CA LEU A 133 -11.85 2.88 -2.88
C LEU A 133 -12.39 4.25 -3.32
N LYS A 134 -13.51 4.26 -4.05
CA LYS A 134 -14.14 5.52 -4.51
C LYS A 134 -14.89 6.24 -3.40
N GLU A 135 -15.57 5.49 -2.53
CA GLU A 135 -16.37 6.05 -1.44
C GLU A 135 -15.47 6.63 -0.34
N ILE A 136 -14.40 5.92 0.01
CA ILE A 136 -13.44 6.33 1.02
C ILE A 136 -12.52 7.44 0.49
N GLY A 137 -12.03 7.32 -0.75
CA GLY A 137 -11.08 8.25 -1.33
C GLY A 137 -9.81 8.38 -0.48
N PRO A 138 -8.99 7.33 -0.34
CA PRO A 138 -7.86 7.31 0.57
C PRO A 138 -6.85 8.42 0.25
N THR A 139 -6.17 8.91 1.27
CA THR A 139 -5.08 9.89 1.14
C THR A 139 -3.73 9.23 0.93
N TYR A 140 -3.60 7.99 1.37
CA TYR A 140 -2.41 7.16 1.27
C TYR A 140 -2.80 5.77 0.76
N TYR A 141 -2.12 5.30 -0.29
CA TYR A 141 -2.52 4.07 -0.98
C TYR A 141 -1.31 3.22 -1.37
N PHE A 142 -1.36 1.94 -1.05
CA PHE A 142 -0.39 0.96 -1.52
C PHE A 142 -1.06 -0.09 -2.39
N ALA A 143 -0.49 -0.35 -3.56
CA ALA A 143 -0.98 -1.38 -4.47
C ALA A 143 0.15 -2.00 -5.30
N PRO A 144 0.09 -3.31 -5.57
CA PRO A 144 1.00 -3.93 -6.54
C PRO A 144 0.75 -3.39 -7.95
N PRO A 145 1.75 -3.45 -8.85
CA PRO A 145 1.67 -2.94 -10.23
C PRO A 145 0.45 -3.42 -11.01
N ALA A 146 0.05 -4.67 -10.85
CA ALA A 146 -1.11 -5.26 -11.54
C ALA A 146 -2.43 -4.53 -11.23
N VAL A 147 -2.56 -3.92 -10.04
CA VAL A 147 -3.75 -3.12 -9.69
C VAL A 147 -3.77 -1.81 -10.49
N PHE A 148 -2.63 -1.11 -10.56
CA PHE A 148 -2.50 0.12 -11.36
C PHE A 148 -2.71 -0.16 -12.85
N GLU A 149 -2.17 -1.26 -13.37
CA GLU A 149 -2.41 -1.71 -14.76
C GLU A 149 -3.88 -1.97 -15.02
N SER A 150 -4.57 -2.68 -14.13
CA SER A 150 -6.01 -2.92 -14.23
C SER A 150 -6.82 -1.63 -14.24
N ILE A 151 -6.45 -0.65 -13.40
CA ILE A 151 -7.09 0.66 -13.35
C ILE A 151 -6.89 1.40 -14.69
N LEU A 152 -5.65 1.47 -15.20
CA LEU A 152 -5.34 2.11 -16.48
C LEU A 152 -6.11 1.45 -17.63
N THR A 153 -6.10 0.13 -17.71
CA THR A 153 -6.83 -0.63 -18.75
C THR A 153 -8.32 -0.29 -18.74
N ARG A 154 -8.95 -0.23 -17.57
CA ARG A 154 -10.36 0.17 -17.45
C ARG A 154 -10.63 1.61 -17.90
N VAL A 155 -9.70 2.52 -17.62
CA VAL A 155 -9.78 3.91 -18.10
C VAL A 155 -9.74 3.95 -19.62
N MET A 156 -8.78 3.24 -20.23
CA MET A 156 -8.61 3.22 -21.68
C MET A 156 -9.83 2.62 -22.39
N ILE A 157 -10.35 1.50 -21.93
CA ILE A 157 -11.57 0.87 -22.49
C ILE A 157 -12.74 1.87 -22.41
N ARG A 158 -12.97 2.51 -21.27
CA ARG A 158 -14.07 3.49 -21.12
C ARG A 158 -13.90 4.72 -22.02
N MET A 159 -12.67 5.10 -22.33
CA MET A 159 -12.40 6.22 -23.23
C MET A 159 -12.58 5.83 -24.69
N GLU A 160 -12.32 4.59 -25.08
CA GLU A 160 -12.63 4.09 -26.41
C GLU A 160 -14.14 4.06 -26.68
N ASP A 161 -14.93 3.69 -25.69
CA ASP A 161 -16.40 3.68 -25.76
C ASP A 161 -17.02 5.09 -25.63
N ALA A 162 -16.24 6.10 -25.28
CA ALA A 162 -16.72 7.47 -25.09
C ALA A 162 -17.02 8.16 -26.42
N GLY A 163 -18.00 9.09 -26.41
CA GLY A 163 -18.30 9.94 -27.55
C GLY A 163 -17.04 10.69 -28.05
N TRP A 164 -16.99 10.95 -29.36
CA TRP A 164 -15.80 11.47 -30.04
C TRP A 164 -15.24 12.76 -29.43
N ILE A 165 -16.08 13.68 -28.94
CA ILE A 165 -15.63 14.92 -28.30
C ILE A 165 -14.88 14.62 -27.02
N LYS A 166 -15.44 13.78 -26.15
CA LYS A 166 -14.84 13.39 -24.89
C LYS A 166 -13.51 12.67 -25.10
N ARG A 167 -13.45 11.75 -26.06
CA ARG A 167 -12.23 11.03 -26.43
C ARG A 167 -11.15 11.98 -26.98
N LYS A 168 -11.52 12.92 -27.87
CA LYS A 168 -10.55 13.90 -28.42
C LYS A 168 -10.01 14.83 -27.33
N MET A 169 -10.88 15.27 -26.43
CA MET A 169 -10.49 16.10 -25.28
C MET A 169 -9.56 15.32 -24.33
N PHE A 170 -9.91 14.08 -23.98
CA PHE A 170 -9.08 13.22 -23.16
C PHE A 170 -7.69 13.03 -23.78
N ASN A 171 -7.61 12.64 -25.05
CA ASN A 171 -6.33 12.42 -25.72
C ASN A 171 -5.47 13.68 -25.75
N TYR A 172 -6.04 14.84 -26.07
CA TYR A 172 -5.32 16.11 -26.11
C TYR A 172 -4.70 16.46 -24.74
N PHE A 173 -5.51 16.44 -23.69
CA PHE A 173 -5.02 16.78 -22.36
C PHE A 173 -4.07 15.73 -21.79
N MET A 174 -4.30 14.46 -22.04
CA MET A 174 -3.38 13.38 -21.61
C MET A 174 -2.03 13.43 -22.33
N GLU A 175 -1.99 13.77 -23.63
CA GLU A 175 -0.76 13.99 -24.35
C GLU A 175 0.03 15.17 -23.76
N HIS A 176 -0.66 16.28 -23.49
CA HIS A 176 -0.03 17.44 -22.85
C HIS A 176 0.49 17.10 -21.45
N SER A 177 -0.31 16.41 -20.62
CA SER A 177 0.08 16.07 -19.25
C SER A 177 1.28 15.11 -19.19
N ARG A 178 1.42 14.19 -20.12
CA ARG A 178 2.59 13.30 -20.22
C ARG A 178 3.90 14.08 -20.38
N ASN A 179 3.86 15.21 -21.03
CA ASN A 179 5.04 16.05 -21.27
C ASN A 179 5.41 16.94 -20.07
N VAL A 180 4.41 17.44 -19.31
CA VAL A 180 4.66 18.45 -18.28
C VAL A 180 4.12 18.10 -16.90
N GLY A 181 3.24 17.11 -16.79
CA GLY A 181 2.53 16.81 -15.54
C GLY A 181 3.46 16.32 -14.43
N THR A 182 4.44 15.49 -14.75
CA THR A 182 5.45 15.05 -13.79
C THR A 182 6.32 16.21 -13.30
N ASP A 183 6.73 17.11 -14.19
CA ASP A 183 7.53 18.28 -13.81
C ASP A 183 6.73 19.25 -12.93
N ILE A 184 5.43 19.41 -13.23
CA ILE A 184 4.52 20.19 -12.37
C ILE A 184 4.39 19.54 -10.99
N LEU A 185 4.18 18.22 -10.93
CA LEU A 185 4.09 17.47 -9.68
C LEU A 185 5.37 17.60 -8.84
N ASP A 186 6.53 17.49 -9.49
CA ASP A 186 7.85 17.60 -8.86
C ASP A 186 8.29 19.07 -8.63
N LYS A 187 7.39 20.03 -8.85
CA LYS A 187 7.63 21.48 -8.67
C LYS A 187 8.80 22.03 -9.50
N LYS A 188 9.13 21.39 -10.60
CA LYS A 188 10.14 21.86 -11.55
C LYS A 188 9.62 23.06 -12.36
N PRO A 189 10.52 23.87 -12.97
CA PRO A 189 10.12 25.01 -13.77
C PRO A 189 9.41 24.57 -15.05
N VAL A 190 8.19 25.06 -15.27
CA VAL A 190 7.37 24.81 -16.46
C VAL A 190 6.82 26.16 -16.96
N SER A 191 6.63 26.31 -18.27
CA SER A 191 6.13 27.55 -18.84
C SER A 191 4.75 27.94 -18.31
N LEU A 192 4.43 29.23 -18.27
CA LEU A 192 3.11 29.69 -17.82
C LEU A 192 1.97 29.17 -18.70
N MET A 193 2.21 29.04 -20.01
CA MET A 193 1.23 28.49 -20.95
C MET A 193 0.93 27.03 -20.64
N ASP A 194 1.97 26.22 -20.41
CA ASP A 194 1.79 24.80 -20.07
C ASP A 194 1.06 24.62 -18.75
N ARG A 195 1.35 25.48 -17.76
CA ARG A 195 0.60 25.48 -16.48
C ARG A 195 -0.87 25.81 -16.67
N LEU A 196 -1.20 26.76 -17.55
CA LEU A 196 -2.59 27.10 -17.85
C LEU A 196 -3.32 25.96 -18.57
N ILE A 197 -2.67 25.34 -19.58
CA ILE A 197 -3.25 24.20 -20.29
C ILE A 197 -3.41 23.01 -19.33
N TYR A 198 -2.42 22.75 -18.46
CA TYR A 198 -2.52 21.70 -17.46
C TYR A 198 -3.64 21.97 -16.44
N ALA A 199 -3.80 23.21 -15.97
CA ALA A 199 -4.89 23.60 -15.08
C ALA A 199 -6.27 23.41 -15.72
N LEU A 200 -6.41 23.74 -17.02
CA LEU A 200 -7.64 23.49 -17.77
C LEU A 200 -7.89 21.98 -17.93
N GLY A 201 -6.83 21.21 -18.22
CA GLY A 201 -6.89 19.75 -18.27
C GLY A 201 -7.25 19.13 -16.92
N SER A 202 -6.76 19.72 -15.82
CA SER A 202 -7.13 19.32 -14.47
C SER A 202 -8.63 19.47 -14.23
N LEU A 203 -9.18 20.62 -14.56
CA LEU A 203 -10.61 20.88 -14.38
C LEU A 203 -11.50 19.96 -15.25
N LEU A 204 -11.11 19.74 -16.52
CA LEU A 204 -11.96 19.07 -17.50
C LEU A 204 -11.76 17.55 -17.57
N VAL A 205 -10.56 17.06 -17.23
CA VAL A 205 -10.18 15.66 -17.43
C VAL A 205 -9.58 15.02 -16.17
N TYR A 206 -8.52 15.62 -15.56
CA TYR A 206 -7.74 14.91 -14.55
C TYR A 206 -8.51 14.78 -13.23
N GLU A 207 -9.12 15.86 -12.71
CA GLU A 207 -9.90 15.77 -11.46
C GLU A 207 -11.16 14.90 -11.61
N PRO A 208 -11.98 15.02 -12.69
CA PRO A 208 -13.06 14.09 -12.95
C PRO A 208 -12.60 12.62 -13.05
N LEU A 209 -11.42 12.37 -13.64
CA LEU A 209 -10.87 11.04 -13.73
C LEU A 209 -10.43 10.52 -12.35
N LYS A 210 -9.66 11.31 -11.60
CA LYS A 210 -9.25 10.96 -10.23
C LYS A 210 -10.45 10.70 -9.32
N ASN A 211 -11.49 11.51 -9.44
CA ASN A 211 -12.74 11.31 -8.68
C ASN A 211 -13.40 9.97 -9.01
N ASN A 212 -13.47 9.59 -10.29
CA ASN A 212 -14.00 8.30 -10.70
C ASN A 212 -13.15 7.10 -10.27
N LEU A 213 -11.88 7.33 -9.95
CA LEU A 213 -10.94 6.30 -9.47
C LEU A 213 -10.85 6.25 -7.94
N GLY A 214 -11.41 7.22 -7.22
CA GLY A 214 -11.25 7.37 -5.78
C GLY A 214 -9.93 8.03 -5.36
N PHE A 215 -9.26 8.74 -6.28
CA PHE A 215 -7.92 9.30 -6.07
C PHE A 215 -7.89 10.82 -5.91
N THR A 216 -9.05 11.47 -5.73
CA THR A 216 -9.12 12.94 -5.57
C THR A 216 -8.33 13.42 -4.36
N ARG A 217 -8.39 12.69 -3.24
CA ARG A 217 -7.71 13.03 -1.98
C ARG A 217 -6.31 12.44 -1.87
N LEU A 218 -5.89 11.63 -2.83
CA LEU A 218 -4.65 10.87 -2.76
C LEU A 218 -3.43 11.79 -2.75
N LYS A 219 -2.70 11.81 -1.64
CA LYS A 219 -1.46 12.58 -1.44
C LYS A 219 -0.24 11.77 -1.88
N LEU A 220 -0.26 10.47 -1.60
CA LEU A 220 0.85 9.57 -1.82
C LEU A 220 0.36 8.16 -2.17
N ALA A 221 0.97 7.55 -3.17
CA ALA A 221 0.80 6.14 -3.48
C ALA A 221 2.14 5.42 -3.59
N TYR A 222 2.16 4.17 -3.19
CA TYR A 222 3.30 3.28 -3.39
C TYR A 222 2.94 2.07 -4.24
N THR A 223 3.91 1.60 -5.01
CA THR A 223 3.89 0.31 -5.68
C THR A 223 5.20 -0.44 -5.45
N ALA A 224 5.11 -1.75 -5.33
CA ALA A 224 6.25 -2.63 -5.07
C ALA A 224 5.98 -4.08 -5.48
N GLY A 225 7.02 -4.92 -5.36
CA GLY A 225 6.97 -6.34 -5.65
C GLY A 225 7.52 -6.66 -7.04
N GLU A 226 7.24 -5.81 -8.02
CA GLU A 226 7.77 -5.87 -9.38
C GLU A 226 7.84 -4.47 -9.98
N ALA A 227 8.50 -4.30 -11.11
CA ALA A 227 8.55 -3.02 -11.80
C ALA A 227 7.18 -2.69 -12.44
N ILE A 228 6.64 -1.52 -12.14
CA ILE A 228 5.33 -1.09 -12.69
C ILE A 228 5.37 -0.79 -14.20
N GLY A 229 6.54 -0.57 -14.75
CA GLY A 229 6.70 -0.11 -16.12
C GLY A 229 6.51 1.39 -16.29
N PRO A 230 7.30 2.01 -17.19
CA PRO A 230 7.36 3.47 -17.32
C PRO A 230 6.05 4.08 -17.83
N GLU A 231 5.29 3.35 -18.63
CA GLU A 231 4.07 3.83 -19.26
C GLU A 231 2.94 4.02 -18.22
N ILE A 232 2.71 3.02 -17.37
CA ILE A 232 1.73 3.05 -16.30
C ILE A 232 2.14 4.09 -15.26
N PHE A 233 3.41 4.09 -14.88
CA PHE A 233 3.98 5.03 -13.92
C PHE A 233 3.79 6.48 -14.35
N THR A 234 4.20 6.80 -15.60
CA THR A 234 4.05 8.14 -16.19
C THR A 234 2.58 8.55 -16.29
N PHE A 235 1.68 7.63 -16.63
CA PHE A 235 0.26 7.93 -16.68
C PHE A 235 -0.26 8.48 -15.34
N PHE A 236 -0.03 7.79 -14.24
CA PHE A 236 -0.52 8.24 -12.94
C PHE A 236 0.17 9.53 -12.47
N ARG A 237 1.47 9.65 -12.66
CA ARG A 237 2.19 10.88 -12.30
C ARG A 237 1.75 12.08 -13.12
N SER A 238 1.45 11.89 -14.38
CA SER A 238 0.95 12.96 -15.26
C SER A 238 -0.39 13.52 -14.81
N LEU A 239 -1.21 12.72 -14.12
CA LEU A 239 -2.46 13.16 -13.50
C LEU A 239 -2.25 13.92 -12.17
N GLY A 240 -1.01 14.10 -11.73
CA GLY A 240 -0.67 14.72 -10.45
C GLY A 240 -0.78 13.76 -9.26
N ILE A 241 -0.79 12.45 -9.49
CA ILE A 241 -0.75 11.44 -8.44
C ILE A 241 0.71 11.15 -8.09
N ASN A 242 1.11 11.42 -6.84
CA ASN A 242 2.45 11.14 -6.36
C ASN A 242 2.63 9.64 -6.10
N ILE A 243 2.70 8.86 -7.18
CA ILE A 243 3.06 7.44 -7.09
C ILE A 243 4.57 7.29 -7.06
N LYS A 244 5.05 6.46 -6.13
CA LYS A 244 6.46 6.12 -5.93
C LYS A 244 6.66 4.62 -6.05
N GLN A 245 7.85 4.20 -6.43
CA GLN A 245 8.28 2.82 -6.31
C GLN A 245 9.11 2.63 -5.05
N LEU A 246 9.07 1.44 -4.48
CA LEU A 246 9.98 1.01 -3.44
C LEU A 246 10.53 -0.38 -3.75
N TYR A 247 11.71 -0.67 -3.25
CA TYR A 247 12.26 -2.02 -3.17
C TYR A 247 12.27 -2.48 -1.72
N GLY A 248 11.78 -3.67 -1.52
CA GLY A 248 11.74 -4.28 -0.21
C GLY A 248 11.32 -5.74 -0.24
N GLN A 249 11.41 -6.36 0.91
CA GLN A 249 11.04 -7.77 1.09
C GLN A 249 10.62 -8.04 2.54
N THR A 250 10.04 -9.20 2.78
CA THR A 250 9.53 -9.58 4.10
C THR A 250 10.65 -9.58 5.14
N GLU A 251 11.83 -10.03 4.77
CA GLU A 251 13.03 -10.11 5.60
C GLU A 251 13.58 -8.74 6.05
N ALA A 252 13.15 -7.67 5.38
CA ALA A 252 13.51 -6.27 5.71
C ALA A 252 12.35 -5.48 6.33
N THR A 253 11.24 -6.12 6.66
CA THR A 253 10.01 -5.44 7.07
C THR A 253 9.62 -4.34 6.07
N VAL A 254 9.57 -4.69 4.79
CA VAL A 254 9.26 -3.90 3.59
C VAL A 254 10.43 -3.05 3.09
N PHE A 255 10.90 -2.07 3.83
CA PHE A 255 11.65 -0.94 3.26
C PHE A 255 13.17 -1.19 3.17
N VAL A 256 13.68 -1.35 1.95
CA VAL A 256 15.13 -1.32 1.64
C VAL A 256 15.48 -0.05 0.87
N CYS A 257 14.76 0.24 -0.23
CA CYS A 257 14.92 1.48 -0.99
C CYS A 257 13.57 2.15 -1.19
N ILE A 258 13.56 3.49 -1.18
CA ILE A 258 12.38 4.32 -1.44
C ILE A 258 12.76 5.57 -2.24
N GLN A 259 11.79 6.11 -2.97
CA GLN A 259 11.99 7.30 -3.80
C GLN A 259 11.65 8.57 -3.01
N PRO A 260 12.60 9.52 -2.83
CA PRO A 260 12.29 10.83 -2.26
C PRO A 260 11.42 11.67 -3.18
N ASP A 261 10.63 12.59 -2.61
CA ASP A 261 9.89 13.58 -3.40
C ASP A 261 10.84 14.42 -4.25
N GLY A 262 10.46 14.67 -5.51
CA GLY A 262 11.26 15.39 -6.48
C GLY A 262 12.36 14.58 -7.16
N GLU A 263 12.65 13.37 -6.70
CA GLU A 263 13.62 12.43 -7.29
C GLU A 263 12.96 11.12 -7.75
N VAL A 264 11.68 11.17 -8.09
CA VAL A 264 10.89 10.00 -8.46
C VAL A 264 11.06 9.70 -9.94
N MET A 265 11.55 8.50 -10.29
CA MET A 265 11.80 8.06 -11.67
C MET A 265 11.23 6.67 -11.92
N ALA A 266 10.83 6.39 -13.15
CA ALA A 266 10.17 5.14 -13.53
C ALA A 266 11.10 3.92 -13.55
N ASP A 267 12.38 4.14 -13.73
CA ASP A 267 13.43 3.12 -13.95
C ASP A 267 14.26 2.80 -12.69
N THR A 268 13.88 3.33 -11.55
CA THR A 268 14.59 3.12 -10.28
C THR A 268 13.62 2.92 -9.12
N VAL A 269 14.11 2.31 -8.06
CA VAL A 269 13.39 2.13 -6.78
C VAL A 269 13.84 3.14 -5.72
N GLY A 270 14.67 4.12 -6.11
CA GLY A 270 15.12 5.19 -5.24
C GLY A 270 16.44 4.89 -4.51
N LYS A 271 16.58 5.49 -3.34
CA LYS A 271 17.77 5.42 -2.47
C LYS A 271 17.49 4.51 -1.27
N ALA A 272 18.55 4.13 -0.55
CA ALA A 272 18.41 3.43 0.72
C ALA A 272 17.40 4.17 1.62
N ALA A 273 16.46 3.42 2.19
CA ALA A 273 15.47 3.98 3.11
C ALA A 273 16.15 4.52 4.38
N PRO A 274 15.52 5.44 5.13
CA PRO A 274 16.10 5.96 6.35
C PRO A 274 16.45 4.85 7.35
N GLY A 275 17.70 4.87 7.84
CA GLY A 275 18.21 3.83 8.75
C GLY A 275 18.64 2.53 8.08
N VAL A 276 18.61 2.46 6.74
CA VAL A 276 19.10 1.32 5.97
C VAL A 276 20.51 1.61 5.44
N GLU A 277 21.45 0.74 5.75
CA GLU A 277 22.75 0.68 5.10
C GLU A 277 22.66 -0.33 3.94
N LEU A 278 23.01 0.12 2.73
CA LEU A 278 22.90 -0.66 1.51
C LEU A 278 24.28 -0.83 0.87
N LYS A 279 24.58 -2.06 0.44
CA LYS A 279 25.76 -2.38 -0.37
C LYS A 279 25.36 -3.30 -1.50
N ILE A 280 25.80 -2.99 -2.70
CA ILE A 280 25.73 -3.88 -3.86
C ILE A 280 27.12 -4.45 -4.08
N ALA A 281 27.25 -5.77 -4.11
CA ALA A 281 28.50 -6.47 -4.40
C ALA A 281 28.80 -6.46 -5.91
N ASP A 282 30.03 -6.83 -6.27
CA ASP A 282 30.49 -6.80 -7.68
C ASP A 282 29.72 -7.79 -8.59
N ASP A 283 29.16 -8.84 -7.99
CA ASP A 283 28.29 -9.82 -8.66
C ASP A 283 26.80 -9.41 -8.73
N GLY A 284 26.47 -8.22 -8.18
CA GLY A 284 25.12 -7.67 -8.14
C GLY A 284 24.28 -8.12 -6.93
N GLU A 285 24.85 -8.90 -6.00
CA GLU A 285 24.14 -9.27 -4.77
C GLU A 285 23.90 -8.04 -3.90
N VAL A 286 22.68 -7.91 -3.37
CA VAL A 286 22.24 -6.77 -2.56
C VAL A 286 22.30 -7.12 -1.08
N PHE A 287 23.18 -6.45 -0.35
CA PHE A 287 23.29 -6.54 1.10
C PHE A 287 22.69 -5.31 1.74
N TYR A 288 21.91 -5.52 2.80
CA TYR A 288 21.39 -4.40 3.59
C TYR A 288 21.39 -4.73 5.09
N ARG A 289 21.47 -3.68 5.89
CA ARG A 289 21.41 -3.73 7.35
C ARG A 289 20.48 -2.62 7.83
N SER A 290 19.51 -2.97 8.68
CA SER A 290 18.60 -2.01 9.32
C SER A 290 17.94 -2.62 10.56
N ALA A 291 17.26 -1.79 11.34
CA ALA A 291 16.41 -2.24 12.43
C ALA A 291 15.18 -3.07 11.97
N GLY A 292 14.83 -2.99 10.68
CA GLY A 292 13.75 -3.77 10.08
C GLY A 292 14.14 -5.20 9.67
N VAL A 293 15.41 -5.58 9.74
CA VAL A 293 15.87 -6.93 9.36
C VAL A 293 15.40 -7.95 10.39
N PHE A 294 14.82 -9.04 9.89
CA PHE A 294 14.28 -10.15 10.69
C PHE A 294 15.33 -10.80 11.63
N GLN A 295 14.85 -11.57 12.60
CA GLN A 295 15.68 -12.29 13.58
C GLN A 295 16.22 -13.62 13.04
#